data_a416739434e2eb55bc1a7874b15b5b17
#
_entry.id   a416739434e2eb55bc1a7874b15b5b17
#
_cell.length_a   1.000
_cell.length_b   1.000
_cell.length_c   1.000
_cell.angle_alpha   90.00
_cell.angle_beta   90.00
_cell.angle_gamma   90.00
#
_symmetry.space_group_name_H-M   'P 1'
#
loop_
_entity.id
_entity.type
_entity.pdbx_description
1 polymer ?
#
loop_
_entity_poly.entity_id
_entity_poly.type
_entity_poly.pdbx_seq_one_letter_code
_entity_poly.pdbx_strand_id
1 'polypeptide(L)'
;YAFKSLKNITLVFDHFHEVEKKYLNGNINAFALLESWANSEWFLNKDPLKEKITLSVFKVSGETNTDDLSPAENAWTRPDIPLHSLCMLKFPRSGIIPDIDYKIGPLNQINKLKSLGYPVAYVGDVVGTGSSRKSATNSILWHFGQDIPYVPNKKTGGYCFGTKIAPIFFNTMEDSGALPIEMNVDSLETGQIIDIYPYEKCTKQHNSNKIINKWDYNNETLLDSVRAGGRINLIIGKSLTK
;
A
#
# COMPACT_ATOMS: atom_id res chain seq x y z
N TYR A 1 -20.97 5.07 18.24
CA TYR A 1 -19.85 4.18 17.85
C TYR A 1 -19.36 4.51 16.44
N ALA A 2 -20.27 4.56 15.45
CA ALA A 2 -19.93 4.89 14.06
C ALA A 2 -19.25 6.26 13.89
N PHE A 3 -19.69 7.27 14.64
CA PHE A 3 -19.12 8.61 14.59
C PHE A 3 -17.62 8.66 14.97
N LYS A 4 -17.23 8.02 16.09
CA LYS A 4 -15.82 7.95 16.50
C LYS A 4 -14.94 7.27 15.47
N SER A 5 -15.48 6.26 14.78
CA SER A 5 -14.77 5.51 13.75
C SER A 5 -14.62 6.29 12.45
N LEU A 6 -15.58 7.17 12.12
CA LEU A 6 -15.55 7.99 10.90
C LEU A 6 -14.63 9.21 10.99
N LYS A 7 -14.35 9.72 12.20
CA LYS A 7 -13.45 10.86 12.39
C LYS A 7 -12.05 10.70 11.79
N ASN A 8 -11.53 9.47 11.79
CA ASN A 8 -10.19 9.17 11.29
C ASN A 8 -10.18 8.74 9.81
N ILE A 9 -11.33 8.75 9.15
CA ILE A 9 -11.42 8.41 7.73
C ILE A 9 -11.19 9.68 6.92
N THR A 10 -10.36 9.57 5.89
CA THR A 10 -10.20 10.59 4.87
C THR A 10 -11.58 10.95 4.32
N LEU A 11 -11.83 12.23 4.09
CA LEU A 11 -13.08 12.75 3.55
C LEU A 11 -13.61 11.85 2.41
N VAL A 12 -14.73 11.20 2.63
CA VAL A 12 -15.36 10.30 1.65
C VAL A 12 -16.36 11.13 0.88
N PHE A 13 -15.96 11.67 -0.27
CA PHE A 13 -16.81 12.52 -1.10
C PHE A 13 -18.15 11.87 -1.46
N ASP A 14 -18.15 10.57 -1.72
CA ASP A 14 -19.34 9.85 -2.13
C ASP A 14 -20.43 9.84 -1.05
N HIS A 15 -20.06 9.95 0.22
CA HIS A 15 -21.00 9.96 1.36
C HIS A 15 -21.21 11.35 1.98
N PHE A 16 -20.53 12.38 1.49
CA PHE A 16 -20.64 13.71 2.04
C PHE A 16 -22.08 14.21 2.07
N HIS A 17 -22.78 14.12 0.95
CA HIS A 17 -24.19 14.56 0.85
C HIS A 17 -25.15 13.78 1.73
N GLU A 18 -24.88 12.50 2.00
CA GLU A 18 -25.69 11.72 2.94
C GLU A 18 -25.54 12.21 4.37
N VAL A 19 -24.29 12.54 4.75
CA VAL A 19 -23.99 13.11 6.09
C VAL A 19 -24.60 14.50 6.20
N GLU A 20 -24.44 15.36 5.18
CA GLU A 20 -25.04 16.70 5.11
C GLU A 20 -26.55 16.65 5.26
N LYS A 21 -27.25 15.76 4.50
CA LYS A 21 -28.70 15.56 4.62
C LYS A 21 -29.13 15.16 6.03
N LYS A 22 -28.35 14.31 6.71
CA LYS A 22 -28.62 13.92 8.10
C LYS A 22 -28.43 15.10 9.05
N TYR A 23 -27.41 15.93 8.83
CA TYR A 23 -27.20 17.16 9.59
C TYR A 23 -28.36 18.14 9.43
N LEU A 24 -28.82 18.39 8.21
CA LEU A 24 -29.97 19.28 7.93
C LEU A 24 -31.27 18.77 8.57
N ASN A 25 -31.38 17.47 8.83
CA ASN A 25 -32.48 16.86 9.59
C ASN A 25 -32.23 16.83 11.11
N GLY A 26 -31.26 17.60 11.62
CA GLY A 26 -31.02 17.77 13.06
C GLY A 26 -30.19 16.66 13.73
N ASN A 27 -29.49 15.81 12.96
CA ASN A 27 -28.66 14.77 13.52
C ASN A 27 -27.33 15.36 14.05
N ILE A 28 -27.15 15.40 15.37
CA ILE A 28 -25.98 15.96 16.05
C ILE A 28 -24.69 15.18 15.75
N ASN A 29 -24.76 13.88 15.48
CA ASN A 29 -23.58 13.10 15.14
C ASN A 29 -23.09 13.43 13.72
N ALA A 30 -24.01 13.74 12.82
CA ALA A 30 -23.68 14.20 11.47
C ALA A 30 -23.01 15.60 11.53
N PHE A 31 -23.53 16.50 12.36
CA PHE A 31 -22.91 17.80 12.62
C PHE A 31 -21.46 17.65 13.11
N ALA A 32 -21.25 16.87 14.16
CA ALA A 32 -19.93 16.66 14.74
C ALA A 32 -18.95 15.95 13.77
N LEU A 33 -19.46 15.13 12.83
CA LEU A 33 -18.64 14.55 11.77
C LEU A 33 -18.23 15.59 10.73
N LEU A 34 -19.16 16.44 10.28
CA LEU A 34 -18.86 17.53 9.35
C LEU A 34 -17.87 18.52 9.95
N GLU A 35 -18.03 18.86 11.23
CA GLU A 35 -17.11 19.71 11.98
C GLU A 35 -15.70 19.08 12.05
N SER A 36 -15.62 17.79 12.35
CA SER A 36 -14.36 17.04 12.35
C SER A 36 -13.66 17.04 10.98
N TRP A 37 -14.43 16.90 9.90
CA TRP A 37 -13.88 16.98 8.54
C TRP A 37 -13.43 18.40 8.19
N ALA A 38 -14.22 19.43 8.54
CA ALA A 38 -13.85 20.83 8.34
C ALA A 38 -12.56 21.20 9.09
N ASN A 39 -12.37 20.67 10.29
CA ASN A 39 -11.17 20.85 11.10
C ASN A 39 -10.01 19.92 10.68
N SER A 40 -10.18 19.13 9.64
CA SER A 40 -9.14 18.21 9.12
C SER A 40 -8.56 17.25 10.15
N GLU A 41 -9.35 16.84 11.16
CA GLU A 41 -8.90 15.92 12.21
C GLU A 41 -8.35 14.62 11.64
N TRP A 42 -8.92 14.12 10.53
CA TRP A 42 -8.47 12.92 9.81
C TRP A 42 -7.04 13.03 9.29
N PHE A 43 -6.54 14.26 9.08
CA PHE A 43 -5.19 14.53 8.59
C PHE A 43 -4.24 14.89 9.74
N LEU A 44 -4.68 15.79 10.64
CA LEU A 44 -3.86 16.29 11.75
C LEU A 44 -3.56 15.19 12.78
N ASN A 45 -4.53 14.32 13.06
CA ASN A 45 -4.42 13.27 14.08
C ASN A 45 -3.76 11.98 13.56
N LYS A 46 -3.27 11.94 12.31
CA LYS A 46 -2.51 10.78 11.85
C LYS A 46 -1.14 10.71 12.50
N ASP A 47 -0.83 9.55 13.05
CA ASP A 47 0.49 9.28 13.58
C ASP A 47 1.58 9.45 12.49
N PRO A 48 2.78 9.89 12.86
CA PRO A 48 3.93 9.85 11.96
C PRO A 48 4.25 8.39 11.57
N LEU A 49 4.95 8.22 10.47
CA LEU A 49 5.48 6.89 10.15
C LEU A 49 6.44 6.45 11.27
N LYS A 50 6.44 5.16 11.54
CA LYS A 50 7.36 4.60 12.55
C LYS A 50 8.81 4.81 12.10
N GLU A 51 9.67 5.15 13.03
CA GLU A 51 11.11 5.29 12.79
C GLU A 51 11.74 3.96 12.33
N LYS A 52 11.23 2.86 12.89
CA LYS A 52 11.62 1.50 12.54
C LYS A 52 10.39 0.69 12.14
N ILE A 53 10.45 -0.01 11.00
CA ILE A 53 9.41 -0.91 10.51
C ILE A 53 10.04 -2.26 10.20
N THR A 54 9.60 -3.30 10.92
CA THR A 54 10.05 -4.68 10.66
C THR A 54 9.13 -5.33 9.64
N LEU A 55 9.71 -5.94 8.60
CA LEU A 55 9.01 -6.50 7.46
C LEU A 55 9.52 -7.90 7.15
N SER A 56 8.66 -8.75 6.64
CA SER A 56 9.07 -9.97 5.96
C SER A 56 9.11 -9.75 4.43
N VAL A 57 10.09 -10.31 3.77
CA VAL A 57 10.35 -10.12 2.34
C VAL A 57 9.63 -11.17 1.52
N PHE A 58 8.91 -10.74 0.48
CA PHE A 58 8.49 -11.57 -0.64
C PHE A 58 9.15 -11.07 -1.91
N LYS A 59 10.15 -11.80 -2.42
CA LYS A 59 10.96 -11.37 -3.58
C LYS A 59 10.54 -12.06 -4.86
N VAL A 60 10.42 -11.26 -5.91
CA VAL A 60 10.19 -11.69 -7.30
C VAL A 60 11.39 -11.26 -8.14
N SER A 61 12.16 -12.22 -8.62
CA SER A 61 13.37 -11.94 -9.40
C SER A 61 13.06 -11.52 -10.83
N GLY A 62 13.94 -10.70 -11.41
CA GLY A 62 13.83 -10.19 -12.76
C GLY A 62 12.80 -9.06 -12.89
N GLU A 63 12.42 -8.76 -14.14
CA GLU A 63 11.42 -7.76 -14.43
C GLU A 63 10.01 -8.28 -14.09
N THR A 64 9.26 -7.52 -13.31
CA THR A 64 7.84 -7.74 -13.06
C THR A 64 7.04 -6.63 -13.73
N ASN A 65 6.38 -6.96 -14.82
CA ASN A 65 5.51 -6.03 -15.51
C ASN A 65 4.09 -6.02 -14.93
N THR A 66 3.28 -5.07 -15.38
CA THR A 66 1.90 -4.95 -14.89
C THR A 66 0.99 -6.10 -15.30
N ASP A 67 1.32 -6.89 -16.34
CA ASP A 67 0.55 -8.08 -16.73
C ASP A 67 0.89 -9.27 -15.84
N ASP A 68 2.09 -9.36 -15.27
CA ASP A 68 2.38 -10.34 -14.20
C ASP A 68 1.52 -10.11 -12.97
N LEU A 69 1.23 -8.84 -12.66
CA LEU A 69 0.49 -8.44 -11.46
C LEU A 69 -1.03 -8.33 -11.69
N SER A 70 -1.43 -8.09 -12.94
CA SER A 70 -2.81 -7.85 -13.37
C SER A 70 -2.99 -8.31 -14.82
N PRO A 71 -3.07 -9.62 -15.07
CA PRO A 71 -3.09 -10.19 -16.42
C PRO A 71 -4.22 -9.63 -17.29
N ALA A 72 -3.88 -9.30 -18.55
CA ALA A 72 -4.83 -8.74 -19.51
C ALA A 72 -5.99 -9.69 -19.81
N GLU A 73 -5.76 -10.99 -19.85
CA GLU A 73 -6.81 -12.00 -20.06
C GLU A 73 -7.86 -12.04 -18.91
N ASN A 74 -7.52 -11.52 -17.73
CA ASN A 74 -8.41 -11.39 -16.59
C ASN A 74 -8.93 -9.96 -16.41
N ALA A 75 -8.82 -9.09 -17.43
CA ALA A 75 -9.21 -7.68 -17.31
C ALA A 75 -10.67 -7.46 -16.89
N TRP A 76 -11.56 -8.37 -17.24
CA TRP A 76 -12.98 -8.33 -16.87
C TRP A 76 -13.22 -8.44 -15.35
N THR A 77 -12.28 -8.98 -14.57
CA THR A 77 -12.37 -9.06 -13.10
C THR A 77 -11.85 -7.79 -12.39
N ARG A 78 -11.21 -6.85 -13.10
CA ARG A 78 -10.58 -5.66 -12.51
C ARG A 78 -11.49 -4.79 -11.64
N PRO A 79 -12.81 -4.68 -11.91
CA PRO A 79 -13.71 -3.94 -11.02
C PRO A 79 -13.85 -4.58 -9.63
N ASP A 80 -13.67 -5.90 -9.53
CA ASP A 80 -13.66 -6.65 -8.27
C ASP A 80 -12.19 -6.91 -7.86
N ILE A 81 -11.63 -6.01 -7.05
CA ILE A 81 -10.22 -6.08 -6.62
C ILE A 81 -9.91 -7.40 -5.91
N PRO A 82 -10.70 -7.88 -4.94
CA PRO A 82 -10.49 -9.18 -4.31
C PRO A 82 -10.36 -10.32 -5.32
N LEU A 83 -11.30 -10.41 -6.24
CA LEU A 83 -11.31 -11.46 -7.27
C LEU A 83 -10.12 -11.31 -8.23
N HIS A 84 -9.87 -10.09 -8.71
CA HIS A 84 -8.78 -9.83 -9.66
C HIS A 84 -7.39 -10.14 -9.07
N SER A 85 -7.19 -9.84 -7.80
CA SER A 85 -5.92 -10.06 -7.12
C SER A 85 -5.51 -11.53 -7.04
N LEU A 86 -6.45 -12.46 -7.17
CA LEU A 86 -6.16 -13.90 -7.24
C LEU A 86 -5.39 -14.28 -8.51
N CYS A 87 -5.37 -13.41 -9.52
CA CYS A 87 -4.64 -13.64 -10.76
C CYS A 87 -3.18 -13.15 -10.71
N MET A 88 -2.76 -12.52 -9.60
CA MET A 88 -1.41 -11.98 -9.45
C MET A 88 -0.36 -13.10 -9.51
N LEU A 89 0.64 -12.95 -10.38
CA LEU A 89 1.74 -13.91 -10.57
C LEU A 89 1.26 -15.32 -10.95
N LYS A 90 0.13 -15.45 -11.62
CA LYS A 90 -0.48 -16.74 -11.99
C LYS A 90 0.31 -17.50 -13.05
N PHE A 91 1.08 -16.80 -13.88
CA PHE A 91 1.88 -17.44 -14.91
C PHE A 91 3.24 -17.86 -14.40
N PRO A 92 3.78 -19.00 -14.90
CA PRO A 92 5.14 -19.42 -14.59
C PRO A 92 6.16 -18.35 -14.98
N ARG A 93 7.07 -18.07 -14.07
CA ARG A 93 8.22 -17.20 -14.32
C ARG A 93 9.40 -17.68 -13.49
N SER A 94 10.60 -17.19 -13.81
CA SER A 94 11.81 -17.59 -13.09
C SER A 94 11.65 -17.38 -11.58
N GLY A 95 11.89 -18.43 -10.82
CA GLY A 95 11.81 -18.41 -9.35
C GLY A 95 10.40 -18.45 -8.75
N ILE A 96 9.34 -18.42 -9.56
CA ILE A 96 7.95 -18.45 -9.08
C ILE A 96 7.14 -19.49 -9.85
N ILE A 97 6.46 -20.34 -9.09
CA ILE A 97 5.50 -21.31 -9.60
C ILE A 97 4.10 -20.75 -9.37
N PRO A 98 3.18 -20.75 -10.36
CA PRO A 98 1.82 -20.29 -10.16
C PRO A 98 1.09 -21.12 -9.10
N ASP A 99 0.06 -20.53 -8.49
CA ASP A 99 -0.76 -21.24 -7.51
C ASP A 99 -1.41 -22.49 -8.15
N ILE A 100 -1.27 -23.62 -7.46
CA ILE A 100 -1.91 -24.87 -7.81
C ILE A 100 -2.84 -25.24 -6.66
N ASP A 101 -4.15 -25.24 -6.93
CA ASP A 101 -5.19 -25.60 -5.95
C ASP A 101 -5.10 -24.83 -4.62
N TYR A 102 -4.58 -23.63 -4.63
CA TYR A 102 -4.35 -22.78 -3.44
C TYR A 102 -3.42 -23.45 -2.38
N LYS A 103 -2.67 -24.46 -2.76
CA LYS A 103 -1.77 -25.21 -1.84
C LYS A 103 -0.33 -24.80 -1.98
N ILE A 104 0.09 -24.50 -3.18
CA ILE A 104 1.46 -24.08 -3.50
C ILE A 104 1.40 -22.85 -4.42
N GLY A 105 2.47 -22.06 -4.45
CA GLY A 105 2.57 -20.91 -5.33
C GLY A 105 2.73 -19.59 -4.59
N PRO A 106 2.78 -18.46 -5.32
CA PRO A 106 3.10 -17.16 -4.76
C PRO A 106 2.09 -16.67 -3.71
N LEU A 107 0.78 -16.83 -3.96
CA LEU A 107 -0.25 -16.36 -3.02
C LEU A 107 -0.21 -17.16 -1.71
N ASN A 108 -0.01 -18.47 -1.79
CA ASN A 108 0.17 -19.30 -0.61
C ASN A 108 1.44 -18.92 0.16
N GLN A 109 2.54 -18.64 -0.54
CA GLN A 109 3.79 -18.18 0.06
C GLN A 109 3.61 -16.83 0.78
N ILE A 110 2.92 -15.88 0.15
CA ILE A 110 2.58 -14.60 0.78
C ILE A 110 1.77 -14.81 2.06
N ASN A 111 0.77 -15.69 2.04
CA ASN A 111 -0.04 -15.99 3.23
C ASN A 111 0.79 -16.63 4.36
N LYS A 112 1.73 -17.51 4.02
CA LYS A 112 2.68 -18.05 5.00
C LYS A 112 3.57 -16.96 5.60
N LEU A 113 4.04 -16.02 4.80
CA LEU A 113 4.84 -14.90 5.30
C LEU A 113 4.03 -13.99 6.25
N LYS A 114 2.77 -13.73 5.93
CA LYS A 114 1.86 -12.98 6.84
C LYS A 114 1.70 -13.64 8.20
N SER A 115 1.69 -14.98 8.24
CA SER A 115 1.56 -15.72 9.51
C SER A 115 2.76 -15.57 10.45
N LEU A 116 3.89 -15.00 9.98
CA LEU A 116 5.04 -14.65 10.82
C LEU A 116 4.77 -13.44 11.73
N GLY A 117 3.64 -12.74 11.55
CA GLY A 117 3.25 -11.60 12.38
C GLY A 117 3.88 -10.26 11.96
N TYR A 118 4.61 -10.23 10.86
CA TYR A 118 5.16 -9.00 10.27
C TYR A 118 4.42 -8.62 8.99
N PRO A 119 4.26 -7.32 8.68
CA PRO A 119 3.85 -6.90 7.35
C PRO A 119 4.81 -7.46 6.29
N VAL A 120 4.27 -7.83 5.14
CA VAL A 120 5.07 -8.37 4.04
C VAL A 120 5.39 -7.24 3.06
N ALA A 121 6.65 -7.15 2.63
CA ALA A 121 7.08 -6.25 1.57
C ALA A 121 7.12 -7.00 0.24
N TYR A 122 6.55 -6.42 -0.82
CA TYR A 122 6.81 -6.83 -2.19
C TYR A 122 8.18 -6.33 -2.62
N VAL A 123 9.05 -7.21 -3.08
CA VAL A 123 10.42 -6.88 -3.49
C VAL A 123 10.67 -7.42 -4.90
N GLY A 124 11.21 -6.60 -5.79
CA GLY A 124 11.54 -7.02 -7.16
C GLY A 124 12.74 -6.29 -7.74
N ASP A 125 13.41 -6.88 -8.73
CA ASP A 125 14.56 -6.24 -9.35
C ASP A 125 14.10 -5.03 -10.18
N VAL A 126 13.15 -5.23 -11.12
CA VAL A 126 12.47 -4.17 -11.86
C VAL A 126 10.97 -4.36 -11.72
N VAL A 127 10.26 -3.35 -11.24
CA VAL A 127 8.84 -3.48 -10.85
C VAL A 127 7.95 -2.50 -11.60
N GLY A 128 6.82 -3.00 -12.12
CA GLY A 128 5.70 -2.18 -12.55
C GLY A 128 5.83 -1.58 -13.95
N THR A 129 6.65 -2.16 -14.82
CA THR A 129 6.65 -1.81 -16.25
C THR A 129 5.32 -2.19 -16.90
N GLY A 130 4.93 -1.48 -17.96
CA GLY A 130 3.66 -1.75 -18.69
C GLY A 130 2.56 -0.75 -18.37
N SER A 131 1.33 -1.03 -18.80
CA SER A 131 0.25 -0.05 -18.87
C SER A 131 -0.85 -0.21 -17.80
N SER A 132 -1.08 -1.42 -17.27
CA SER A 132 -2.19 -1.74 -16.35
C SER A 132 -1.89 -1.36 -14.89
N ARG A 133 -1.31 -0.20 -14.65
CA ARG A 133 -0.72 0.23 -13.36
C ARG A 133 -1.69 0.23 -12.19
N LYS A 134 -2.90 0.78 -12.35
CA LYS A 134 -3.88 0.86 -11.26
C LYS A 134 -4.31 -0.52 -10.76
N SER A 135 -4.64 -1.43 -11.69
CA SER A 135 -5.05 -2.79 -11.31
C SER A 135 -3.88 -3.60 -10.75
N ALA A 136 -2.67 -3.44 -11.30
CA ALA A 136 -1.46 -4.05 -10.75
C ALA A 136 -1.15 -3.56 -9.33
N THR A 137 -1.26 -2.25 -9.09
CA THR A 137 -1.15 -1.68 -7.74
C THR A 137 -2.21 -2.26 -6.81
N ASN A 138 -3.47 -2.31 -7.23
CA ASN A 138 -4.54 -2.89 -6.43
C ASN A 138 -4.27 -4.36 -6.08
N SER A 139 -3.73 -5.16 -7.01
CA SER A 139 -3.34 -6.55 -6.74
C SER A 139 -2.24 -6.64 -5.68
N ILE A 140 -1.19 -5.83 -5.79
CA ILE A 140 -0.15 -5.76 -4.75
C ILE A 140 -0.78 -5.34 -3.42
N LEU A 141 -1.53 -4.24 -3.38
CA LEU A 141 -2.10 -3.74 -2.12
C LEU A 141 -3.09 -4.72 -1.49
N TRP A 142 -3.83 -5.50 -2.29
CA TRP A 142 -4.71 -6.53 -1.76
C TRP A 142 -3.95 -7.55 -0.92
N HIS A 143 -2.76 -7.93 -1.37
CA HIS A 143 -1.94 -8.92 -0.67
C HIS A 143 -0.98 -8.30 0.37
N PHE A 144 -0.53 -7.08 0.20
CA PHE A 144 0.53 -6.48 1.02
C PHE A 144 0.10 -5.22 1.80
N GLY A 145 -1.07 -4.68 1.49
CA GLY A 145 -1.61 -3.49 2.13
C GLY A 145 -2.46 -3.78 3.36
N GLN A 146 -3.05 -2.71 3.89
CA GLN A 146 -3.90 -2.70 5.06
C GLN A 146 -5.35 -2.42 4.68
N ASP A 147 -6.29 -2.89 5.50
CA ASP A 147 -7.71 -2.63 5.33
C ASP A 147 -8.00 -1.12 5.49
N ILE A 148 -8.89 -0.62 4.63
CA ILE A 148 -9.46 0.70 4.78
C ILE A 148 -10.76 0.53 5.58
N PRO A 149 -10.92 1.19 6.74
CA PRO A 149 -12.12 1.07 7.53
C PRO A 149 -13.38 1.33 6.69
N TYR A 150 -14.34 0.42 6.75
CA TYR A 150 -15.63 0.45 6.00
C TYR A 150 -15.52 0.33 4.47
N VAL A 151 -14.36 0.01 3.92
CA VAL A 151 -14.15 -0.26 2.47
C VAL A 151 -13.65 -1.69 2.30
N PRO A 152 -14.54 -2.69 2.18
CA PRO A 152 -14.17 -4.10 2.26
C PRO A 152 -13.42 -4.62 1.02
N ASN A 153 -13.53 -3.94 -0.10
CA ASN A 153 -13.02 -4.40 -1.41
C ASN A 153 -11.79 -3.62 -1.91
N LYS A 154 -11.16 -2.84 -1.03
CA LYS A 154 -9.94 -2.08 -1.37
C LYS A 154 -9.02 -2.00 -0.17
N LYS A 155 -7.70 -1.96 -0.43
CA LYS A 155 -6.67 -1.77 0.60
C LYS A 155 -5.80 -0.58 0.26
N THR A 156 -5.07 -0.10 1.26
CA THR A 156 -4.15 1.04 1.18
C THR A 156 -2.83 0.69 1.85
N GLY A 157 -1.82 1.52 1.68
CA GLY A 157 -0.53 1.33 2.35
C GLY A 157 0.30 0.21 1.71
N GLY A 158 1.10 -0.48 2.50
CA GLY A 158 2.00 -1.54 2.04
C GLY A 158 3.38 -1.02 1.63
N TYR A 159 4.26 -1.97 1.31
CA TYR A 159 5.69 -1.72 1.06
C TYR A 159 6.08 -2.37 -0.26
N CYS A 160 6.69 -1.60 -1.15
CA CYS A 160 7.17 -2.08 -2.45
C CYS A 160 8.60 -1.60 -2.68
N PHE A 161 9.54 -2.54 -2.76
CA PHE A 161 10.95 -2.23 -2.94
C PHE A 161 11.44 -2.78 -4.27
N GLY A 162 12.29 -2.02 -4.95
CA GLY A 162 12.87 -2.44 -6.21
C GLY A 162 14.23 -1.82 -6.45
N THR A 163 15.09 -2.51 -7.19
CA THR A 163 16.29 -1.86 -7.73
C THR A 163 15.85 -0.75 -8.67
N LYS A 164 14.77 -0.99 -9.43
CA LYS A 164 14.08 -0.01 -10.25
C LYS A 164 12.58 -0.18 -10.12
N ILE A 165 11.86 0.93 -9.96
CA ILE A 165 10.39 0.94 -10.01
C ILE A 165 9.98 1.87 -11.15
N ALA A 166 9.14 1.37 -12.09
CA ALA A 166 8.68 2.19 -13.20
C ALA A 166 8.00 3.48 -12.69
N PRO A 167 8.37 4.67 -13.18
CA PRO A 167 7.99 5.95 -12.54
C PRO A 167 6.49 6.14 -12.33
N ILE A 168 5.68 5.75 -13.32
CA ILE A 168 4.22 5.89 -13.19
C ILE A 168 3.66 4.84 -12.21
N PHE A 169 4.27 3.66 -12.12
CA PHE A 169 3.88 2.66 -11.13
C PHE A 169 4.26 3.12 -9.71
N PHE A 170 5.46 3.67 -9.53
CA PHE A 170 5.91 4.30 -8.29
C PHE A 170 4.90 5.35 -7.80
N ASN A 171 4.51 6.28 -8.69
CA ASN A 171 3.53 7.30 -8.38
C ASN A 171 2.15 6.72 -8.01
N THR A 172 1.73 5.63 -8.68
CA THR A 172 0.45 4.97 -8.38
C THR A 172 0.47 4.28 -7.01
N MET A 173 1.61 3.71 -6.62
CA MET A 173 1.82 3.16 -5.28
C MET A 173 1.76 4.25 -4.22
N GLU A 174 2.47 5.38 -4.43
CA GLU A 174 2.44 6.54 -3.55
C GLU A 174 1.02 7.10 -3.40
N ASP A 175 0.28 7.25 -4.50
CA ASP A 175 -1.12 7.71 -4.50
C ASP A 175 -2.06 6.81 -3.68
N SER A 176 -1.69 5.56 -3.54
CA SER A 176 -2.43 4.57 -2.75
C SER A 176 -1.95 4.48 -1.30
N GLY A 177 -1.07 5.38 -0.88
CA GLY A 177 -0.51 5.42 0.48
C GLY A 177 0.52 4.34 0.77
N ALA A 178 0.99 3.61 -0.24
CA ALA A 178 2.08 2.66 -0.09
C ALA A 178 3.43 3.38 -0.02
N LEU A 179 4.44 2.73 0.51
CA LEU A 179 5.83 3.19 0.56
C LEU A 179 6.66 2.47 -0.51
N PRO A 180 6.78 3.03 -1.73
CA PRO A 180 7.72 2.53 -2.73
C PRO A 180 9.12 3.06 -2.41
N ILE A 181 10.14 2.18 -2.48
CA ILE A 181 11.55 2.55 -2.28
C ILE A 181 12.38 1.91 -3.39
N GLU A 182 13.16 2.73 -4.11
CA GLU A 182 14.22 2.25 -5.00
C GLU A 182 15.49 2.03 -4.17
N MET A 183 15.94 0.77 -4.11
CA MET A 183 17.17 0.35 -3.41
C MET A 183 17.73 -0.93 -4.02
N ASN A 184 19.00 -1.19 -3.84
CA ASN A 184 19.56 -2.49 -4.26
C ASN A 184 18.88 -3.62 -3.47
N VAL A 185 18.28 -4.56 -4.18
CA VAL A 185 17.54 -5.69 -3.60
C VAL A 185 18.24 -7.05 -3.80
N ASP A 186 19.46 -7.08 -4.36
CA ASP A 186 20.16 -8.33 -4.73
C ASP A 186 20.33 -9.26 -3.55
N SER A 187 20.64 -8.70 -2.38
CA SER A 187 20.89 -9.45 -1.14
C SER A 187 19.63 -9.82 -0.35
N LEU A 188 18.43 -9.44 -0.85
CA LEU A 188 17.17 -9.76 -0.21
C LEU A 188 16.60 -11.06 -0.75
N GLU A 189 16.06 -11.90 0.14
CA GLU A 189 15.49 -13.19 -0.20
C GLU A 189 14.09 -13.34 0.42
N THR A 190 13.23 -14.12 -0.23
CA THR A 190 11.90 -14.42 0.29
C THR A 190 12.00 -15.14 1.64
N GLY A 191 11.25 -14.66 2.62
CA GLY A 191 11.26 -15.16 4.00
C GLY A 191 12.24 -14.45 4.93
N GLN A 192 13.14 -13.63 4.39
CA GLN A 192 14.03 -12.81 5.20
C GLN A 192 13.23 -11.77 5.99
N ILE A 193 13.61 -11.56 7.25
CA ILE A 193 13.09 -10.46 8.07
C ILE A 193 14.10 -9.32 8.05
N ILE A 194 13.59 -8.12 7.75
CA ILE A 194 14.40 -6.90 7.65
C ILE A 194 13.78 -5.78 8.48
N ASP A 195 14.61 -4.85 8.92
CA ASP A 195 14.20 -3.60 9.56
C ASP A 195 14.48 -2.43 8.62
N ILE A 196 13.45 -1.70 8.21
CA ILE A 196 13.61 -0.46 7.47
C ILE A 196 13.52 0.73 8.41
N TYR A 197 14.33 1.75 8.13
CA TYR A 197 14.38 3.02 8.84
C TYR A 197 14.09 4.15 7.85
N PRO A 198 12.81 4.50 7.64
CA PRO A 198 12.41 5.45 6.60
C PRO A 198 13.13 6.80 6.70
N TYR A 199 13.29 7.34 7.89
CA TYR A 199 13.94 8.64 8.12
C TYR A 199 15.46 8.58 8.00
N GLU A 200 16.08 7.44 8.38
CA GLU A 200 17.52 7.19 8.20
C GLU A 200 17.87 6.74 6.78
N LYS A 201 16.85 6.44 5.95
CA LYS A 201 16.99 5.95 4.56
C LYS A 201 17.89 4.71 4.48
N CYS A 202 17.67 3.74 5.35
CA CYS A 202 18.46 2.51 5.36
C CYS A 202 17.62 1.28 5.75
N THR A 203 18.10 0.12 5.29
CA THR A 203 17.63 -1.20 5.70
C THR A 203 18.70 -1.88 6.50
N LYS A 204 18.32 -2.46 7.63
CA LYS A 204 19.22 -3.24 8.50
C LYS A 204 18.76 -4.69 8.58
N GLN A 205 19.69 -5.59 8.84
CA GLN A 205 19.36 -6.97 9.17
C GLN A 205 18.59 -6.99 10.49
N HIS A 206 17.47 -7.73 10.52
CA HIS A 206 16.64 -7.82 11.72
C HIS A 206 17.46 -8.25 12.95
N ASN A 207 17.20 -7.62 14.09
CA ASN A 207 17.93 -7.83 15.33
C ASN A 207 19.44 -7.62 15.23
N SER A 208 19.90 -6.78 14.29
CA SER A 208 21.30 -6.46 14.07
C SER A 208 21.44 -4.99 13.66
N ASN A 209 22.58 -4.40 13.95
CA ASN A 209 22.93 -3.06 13.47
C ASN A 209 23.57 -3.07 12.07
N LYS A 210 23.73 -4.28 11.46
CA LYS A 210 24.31 -4.41 10.14
C LYS A 210 23.39 -3.80 9.08
N ILE A 211 23.88 -2.75 8.42
CA ILE A 211 23.19 -2.13 7.29
C ILE A 211 23.29 -3.07 6.08
N ILE A 212 22.15 -3.39 5.48
CA ILE A 212 22.05 -4.15 4.24
C ILE A 212 22.10 -3.18 3.06
N ASN A 213 21.27 -2.13 3.10
CA ASN A 213 21.15 -1.14 2.04
C ASN A 213 20.98 0.27 2.59
N LYS A 214 21.38 1.24 1.77
CA LYS A 214 21.02 2.65 1.89
C LYS A 214 20.35 3.09 0.60
N TRP A 215 19.44 4.05 0.70
CA TRP A 215 18.78 4.65 -0.47
C TRP A 215 18.60 6.14 -0.28
N ASP A 216 18.08 6.80 -1.29
CA ASP A 216 17.59 8.17 -1.17
C ASP A 216 16.18 8.27 -1.77
N TYR A 217 15.44 9.29 -1.39
CA TYR A 217 14.12 9.55 -1.94
C TYR A 217 14.24 10.54 -3.10
N ASN A 218 13.62 10.19 -4.24
CA ASN A 218 13.49 11.12 -5.37
C ASN A 218 12.46 12.23 -5.09
N ASN A 219 11.67 12.08 -4.02
CA ASN A 219 10.61 13.01 -3.62
C ASN A 219 10.66 13.24 -2.12
N GLU A 220 10.96 14.47 -1.70
CA GLU A 220 11.05 14.86 -0.29
C GLU A 220 9.71 14.72 0.46
N THR A 221 8.58 14.76 -0.26
CA THR A 221 7.25 14.66 0.33
C THR A 221 6.71 13.23 0.40
N LEU A 222 7.50 12.22 -0.01
CA LEU A 222 7.04 10.82 -0.05
C LEU A 222 6.52 10.35 1.31
N LEU A 223 7.26 10.56 2.39
CA LEU A 223 6.85 10.11 3.73
C LEU A 223 5.58 10.83 4.20
N ASP A 224 5.45 12.12 3.87
CA ASP A 224 4.22 12.88 4.14
C ASP A 224 3.03 12.31 3.35
N SER A 225 3.24 11.97 2.06
CA SER A 225 2.22 11.36 1.21
C SER A 225 1.76 10.01 1.77
N VAL A 226 2.71 9.17 2.16
CA VAL A 226 2.41 7.86 2.76
C VAL A 226 1.66 8.02 4.09
N ARG A 227 2.10 8.94 4.96
CA ARG A 227 1.42 9.28 6.21
C ARG A 227 -0.01 9.74 5.94
N ALA A 228 -0.23 10.61 4.96
CA ALA A 228 -1.56 11.10 4.61
C ALA A 228 -2.48 10.01 4.00
N GLY A 229 -1.90 8.90 3.50
CA GLY A 229 -2.61 7.85 2.78
C GLY A 229 -2.72 8.14 1.27
N GLY A 230 -1.77 8.90 0.73
CA GLY A 230 -1.63 9.25 -0.68
C GLY A 230 -1.47 10.75 -0.94
N ARG A 231 -0.96 11.09 -2.12
CA ARG A 231 -0.68 12.49 -2.51
C ARG A 231 -1.91 13.39 -2.49
N ILE A 232 -3.06 12.89 -2.97
CA ILE A 232 -4.30 13.66 -2.99
C ILE A 232 -4.72 14.02 -1.56
N ASN A 233 -4.67 13.05 -0.66
CA ASN A 233 -4.98 13.27 0.76
C ASN A 233 -4.03 14.28 1.40
N LEU A 234 -2.73 14.24 1.05
CA LEU A 234 -1.75 15.22 1.50
C LEU A 234 -2.10 16.62 1.03
N ILE A 235 -2.44 16.78 -0.26
CA ILE A 235 -2.82 18.09 -0.85
C ILE A 235 -4.06 18.64 -0.16
N ILE A 236 -5.11 17.84 -0.03
CA ILE A 236 -6.36 18.25 0.63
C ILE A 236 -6.08 18.63 2.09
N GLY A 237 -5.39 17.76 2.84
CA GLY A 237 -5.06 18.03 4.23
C GLY A 237 -4.26 19.32 4.42
N LYS A 238 -3.20 19.52 3.64
CA LYS A 238 -2.40 20.76 3.70
C LYS A 238 -3.20 21.99 3.25
N SER A 239 -4.17 21.85 2.36
CA SER A 239 -5.01 22.99 1.92
C SER A 239 -6.01 23.42 2.98
N LEU A 240 -6.56 22.47 3.74
CA LEU A 240 -7.54 22.74 4.79
C LEU A 240 -6.90 23.19 6.12
N THR A 241 -5.60 23.00 6.28
CA THR A 241 -4.87 23.31 7.53
C THR A 241 -3.94 24.53 7.43
N LYS A 242 -4.06 25.29 6.34
CA LYS A 242 -3.30 26.55 6.13
C LYS A 242 -3.93 27.72 6.83
#